data_f1aa694272a32199f86ff99cf0d7c6db
#
_entry.id   f1aa694272a32199f86ff99cf0d7c6db
#
_cell.length_a   1.000
_cell.length_b   1.000
_cell.length_c   1.000
_cell.angle_alpha   90.00
_cell.angle_beta   90.00
_cell.angle_gamma   90.00
#
_symmetry.space_group_name_H-M   'P 1'
#
loop_
_entity.id
_entity.type
_entity.pdbx_description
1 polymer ?
#
loop_
_entity_poly.entity_id
_entity_poly.type
_entity_poly.pdbx_seq_one_letter_code
_entity_poly.pdbx_strand_id
1 'polypeptide(L)'
;MISLIICTRHPNDLAELRRNVDETIGTAYQWIVVDNSENRYSLCAAYNEGVRQAEGELLCFMHDDIVYHTHDWGKNVERHFQLPEVGMIGVAGSHIIPAAGDWRVGFIPYHVLHFVQRNHSLMQYDSYFAEEARLCVDGLLTEVAVLDGVWFCLPKRLFDSGTVRFDDRNFTSFHIYDTDISMQVVQTGRKLYVVDDVLLEHNSKGVFNESFVEALQTFFQKWEGRLPVVRGMEVDTEQLSRDAKRHSDELAERISSDHDMVTVINYWKQVNAGNTPAAPLTQSQQELSSFTEFLFMKNLVKYYPDKQASRAYLMKELHRLSLSHRCLLLWKYFLYRVLCLPFKQKSMNMVIANGNPTPAKR
;
A
#
# COMPACT_ATOMS: atom_id res chain seq x y z
N MET A 1 17.60 -13.22 16.14
CA MET A 1 17.77 -13.23 14.67
C MET A 1 16.40 -13.10 14.01
N ILE A 2 16.29 -12.28 12.95
CA ILE A 2 15.07 -12.04 12.19
C ILE A 2 15.13 -12.77 10.85
N SER A 3 14.08 -13.51 10.45
CA SER A 3 13.95 -14.02 9.09
C SER A 3 13.09 -13.06 8.28
N LEU A 4 13.68 -12.48 7.23
CA LEU A 4 12.99 -11.58 6.28
C LEU A 4 12.43 -12.43 5.15
N ILE A 5 11.11 -12.39 4.96
CA ILE A 5 10.38 -13.25 4.01
C ILE A 5 9.74 -12.36 2.95
N ILE A 6 10.15 -12.56 1.71
CA ILE A 6 9.75 -11.77 0.55
C ILE A 6 9.17 -12.71 -0.50
N CYS A 7 7.94 -12.44 -0.95
CA CYS A 7 7.38 -13.06 -2.14
C CYS A 7 7.51 -12.08 -3.31
N THR A 8 8.17 -12.49 -4.39
CA THR A 8 8.38 -11.61 -5.54
C THR A 8 8.24 -12.35 -6.87
N ARG A 9 7.81 -11.62 -7.90
CA ARG A 9 7.85 -12.07 -9.30
C ARG A 9 9.15 -11.69 -10.01
N HIS A 10 10.00 -10.90 -9.36
CA HIS A 10 11.24 -10.36 -9.92
C HIS A 10 12.43 -10.66 -8.99
N PRO A 11 12.76 -11.94 -8.75
CA PRO A 11 13.78 -12.32 -7.77
C PRO A 11 15.19 -11.78 -8.07
N ASN A 12 15.45 -11.42 -9.33
CA ASN A 12 16.73 -10.86 -9.76
C ASN A 12 16.86 -9.34 -9.50
N ASP A 13 15.76 -8.65 -9.16
CA ASP A 13 15.72 -7.18 -9.02
C ASP A 13 15.89 -6.72 -7.56
N LEU A 14 16.14 -7.66 -6.63
CA LEU A 14 16.20 -7.39 -5.19
C LEU A 14 17.55 -6.84 -4.68
N ALA A 15 18.52 -6.64 -5.56
CA ALA A 15 19.89 -6.25 -5.14
C ALA A 15 19.92 -4.90 -4.38
N GLU A 16 19.10 -3.92 -4.79
CA GLU A 16 19.03 -2.62 -4.12
C GLU A 16 18.33 -2.73 -2.77
N LEU A 17 17.22 -3.47 -2.70
CA LEU A 17 16.52 -3.73 -1.44
C LEU A 17 17.45 -4.44 -0.45
N ARG A 18 18.16 -5.48 -0.90
CA ARG A 18 19.08 -6.23 -0.03
C ARG A 18 20.21 -5.34 0.49
N ARG A 19 20.81 -4.51 -0.36
CA ARG A 19 21.83 -3.54 0.07
C ARG A 19 21.27 -2.58 1.12
N ASN A 20 20.07 -2.03 0.91
CA ASN A 20 19.44 -1.14 1.87
C ASN A 20 19.18 -1.84 3.21
N VAL A 21 18.73 -3.10 3.20
CA VAL A 21 18.59 -3.91 4.42
C VAL A 21 19.94 -4.12 5.10
N ASP A 22 20.99 -4.53 4.37
CA ASP A 22 22.35 -4.73 4.90
C ASP A 22 22.88 -3.46 5.61
N GLU A 23 22.59 -2.27 5.06
CA GLU A 23 23.02 -0.98 5.58
C GLU A 23 22.18 -0.51 6.79
N THR A 24 20.95 -0.98 6.96
CA THR A 24 19.99 -0.36 7.90
C THR A 24 19.51 -1.28 9.02
N ILE A 25 19.52 -2.59 8.86
CA ILE A 25 18.88 -3.52 9.82
C ILE A 25 19.55 -3.57 11.19
N GLY A 26 20.87 -3.50 11.25
CA GLY A 26 21.66 -3.41 12.49
C GLY A 26 21.67 -4.66 13.36
N THR A 27 21.13 -5.78 12.93
CA THR A 27 21.15 -7.07 13.64
C THR A 27 21.32 -8.24 12.66
N ALA A 28 21.58 -9.43 13.18
CA ALA A 28 21.67 -10.64 12.36
C ALA A 28 20.30 -11.00 11.76
N TYR A 29 20.28 -11.33 10.47
CA TYR A 29 19.06 -11.71 9.78
C TYR A 29 19.28 -12.84 8.77
N GLN A 30 18.22 -13.55 8.44
CA GLN A 30 18.12 -14.50 7.35
C GLN A 30 17.31 -13.86 6.21
N TRP A 31 17.78 -14.01 4.98
CA TRP A 31 17.10 -13.51 3.78
C TRP A 31 16.43 -14.66 3.04
N ILE A 32 15.10 -14.64 2.97
CA ILE A 32 14.28 -15.68 2.34
C ILE A 32 13.48 -15.05 1.21
N VAL A 33 13.74 -15.50 -0.01
CA VAL A 33 13.03 -15.08 -1.21
C VAL A 33 12.21 -16.25 -1.73
N VAL A 34 10.90 -16.08 -1.75
CA VAL A 34 9.98 -16.99 -2.42
C VAL A 34 9.76 -16.51 -3.84
N ASP A 35 10.38 -17.18 -4.79
CA ASP A 35 10.25 -16.88 -6.22
C ASP A 35 8.85 -17.27 -6.71
N ASN A 36 8.07 -16.27 -7.09
CA ASN A 36 6.75 -16.42 -7.66
C ASN A 36 6.65 -15.86 -9.09
N SER A 37 7.76 -15.85 -9.84
CA SER A 37 7.83 -15.37 -11.22
C SER A 37 6.86 -16.08 -12.16
N GLU A 38 6.57 -17.36 -11.87
CA GLU A 38 5.62 -18.17 -12.63
C GLU A 38 4.18 -18.16 -12.05
N ASN A 39 3.90 -17.31 -11.05
CA ASN A 39 2.60 -17.24 -10.34
C ASN A 39 2.11 -18.59 -9.78
N ARG A 40 3.03 -19.41 -9.25
CA ARG A 40 2.72 -20.73 -8.69
C ARG A 40 2.01 -20.67 -7.34
N TYR A 41 2.18 -19.59 -6.61
CA TYR A 41 1.68 -19.44 -5.25
C TYR A 41 0.67 -18.29 -5.15
N SER A 42 -0.37 -18.48 -4.33
CA SER A 42 -1.03 -17.35 -3.68
C SER A 42 -0.07 -16.72 -2.68
N LEU A 43 -0.33 -15.50 -2.21
CA LEU A 43 0.57 -14.88 -1.24
C LEU A 43 0.59 -15.64 0.09
N CYS A 44 -0.56 -16.17 0.52
CA CYS A 44 -0.64 -17.05 1.70
C CYS A 44 0.25 -18.30 1.56
N ALA A 45 0.21 -18.98 0.40
CA ALA A 45 1.02 -20.15 0.14
C ALA A 45 2.52 -19.80 0.09
N ALA A 46 2.88 -18.68 -0.55
CA ALA A 46 4.25 -18.18 -0.61
C ALA A 46 4.80 -17.88 0.80
N TYR A 47 4.03 -17.20 1.62
CA TYR A 47 4.46 -16.87 2.97
C TYR A 47 4.55 -18.12 3.87
N ASN A 48 3.64 -19.09 3.73
CA ASN A 48 3.79 -20.38 4.43
C ASN A 48 5.07 -21.11 3.99
N GLU A 49 5.45 -21.02 2.72
CA GLU A 49 6.73 -21.54 2.22
C GLU A 49 7.91 -20.84 2.91
N GLY A 50 7.88 -19.51 2.98
CA GLY A 50 8.90 -18.71 3.68
C GLY A 50 8.99 -19.08 5.18
N VAL A 51 7.86 -19.27 5.86
CA VAL A 51 7.81 -19.71 7.27
C VAL A 51 8.52 -21.06 7.46
N ARG A 52 8.35 -22.01 6.53
CA ARG A 52 9.02 -23.33 6.61
C ARG A 52 10.54 -23.25 6.48
N GLN A 53 11.05 -22.24 5.76
CA GLN A 53 12.49 -22.01 5.58
C GLN A 53 13.10 -21.16 6.70
N ALA A 54 12.25 -20.52 7.52
CA ALA A 54 12.70 -19.56 8.51
C ALA A 54 13.34 -20.21 9.73
N GLU A 55 14.54 -19.73 10.08
CA GLU A 55 15.31 -20.15 11.27
C GLU A 55 15.26 -19.11 12.39
N GLY A 56 14.87 -17.87 12.07
CA GLY A 56 14.78 -16.76 13.02
C GLY A 56 13.61 -16.92 13.99
N GLU A 57 13.77 -16.40 15.19
CA GLU A 57 12.71 -16.37 16.21
C GLU A 57 11.61 -15.33 15.87
N LEU A 58 11.96 -14.32 15.08
CA LEU A 58 11.07 -13.30 14.56
C LEU A 58 10.98 -13.43 13.05
N LEU A 59 9.76 -13.40 12.53
CA LEU A 59 9.48 -13.42 11.10
C LEU A 59 9.01 -12.02 10.67
N CYS A 60 9.65 -11.48 9.65
CA CYS A 60 9.28 -10.22 9.05
C CYS A 60 8.85 -10.46 7.61
N PHE A 61 7.60 -10.19 7.31
CA PHE A 61 7.00 -10.27 5.98
C PHE A 61 7.00 -8.89 5.37
N MET A 62 7.46 -8.77 4.15
CA MET A 62 7.67 -7.47 3.52
C MET A 62 7.48 -7.51 2.01
N HIS A 63 7.05 -6.39 1.45
CA HIS A 63 7.02 -6.19 0.00
C HIS A 63 8.44 -6.07 -0.56
N ASP A 64 8.58 -6.33 -1.85
CA ASP A 64 9.84 -6.29 -2.58
C ASP A 64 10.22 -4.88 -3.10
N ASP A 65 9.33 -3.89 -2.92
CA ASP A 65 9.46 -2.53 -3.41
C ASP A 65 9.51 -1.46 -2.30
N ILE A 66 10.07 -1.82 -1.14
CA ILE A 66 10.26 -0.91 -0.01
C ILE A 66 11.71 -0.44 0.12
N VAL A 67 11.90 0.69 0.79
CA VAL A 67 13.21 1.24 1.16
C VAL A 67 13.18 1.68 2.61
N TYR A 68 14.07 1.16 3.45
CA TYR A 68 14.18 1.57 4.85
C TYR A 68 14.97 2.87 4.99
N HIS A 69 14.48 3.79 5.81
CA HIS A 69 15.13 5.03 6.19
C HIS A 69 15.67 5.02 7.63
N THR A 70 15.11 4.17 8.49
CA THR A 70 15.59 4.01 9.86
C THR A 70 16.78 3.06 9.88
N HIS A 71 17.89 3.51 10.51
CA HIS A 71 19.02 2.63 10.85
C HIS A 71 18.71 1.85 12.14
N ASP A 72 19.31 0.68 12.28
CA ASP A 72 19.11 -0.23 13.43
C ASP A 72 17.66 -0.69 13.63
N TRP A 73 16.83 -0.62 12.59
CA TRP A 73 15.41 -0.98 12.69
C TRP A 73 15.17 -2.42 13.18
N GLY A 74 16.06 -3.35 12.86
CA GLY A 74 15.99 -4.73 13.35
C GLY A 74 16.16 -4.84 14.87
N LYS A 75 17.01 -3.98 15.46
CA LYS A 75 17.13 -3.90 16.93
C LYS A 75 15.87 -3.34 17.57
N ASN A 76 15.20 -2.39 16.90
CA ASN A 76 13.91 -1.88 17.35
C ASN A 76 12.86 -2.99 17.34
N VAL A 77 12.80 -3.79 16.27
CA VAL A 77 11.92 -4.97 16.18
C VAL A 77 12.19 -5.93 17.33
N GLU A 78 13.46 -6.33 17.55
CA GLU A 78 13.82 -7.25 18.64
C GLU A 78 13.41 -6.70 20.03
N ARG A 79 13.54 -5.38 20.26
CA ARG A 79 13.13 -4.74 21.51
C ARG A 79 11.63 -4.80 21.73
N HIS A 80 10.80 -4.55 20.72
CA HIS A 80 9.34 -4.60 20.84
C HIS A 80 8.84 -5.99 21.22
N PHE A 81 9.44 -7.04 20.69
CA PHE A 81 9.05 -8.42 21.01
C PHE A 81 9.56 -8.94 22.38
N GLN A 82 10.29 -8.13 23.14
CA GLN A 82 10.54 -8.42 24.56
C GLN A 82 9.29 -8.19 25.44
N LEU A 83 8.31 -7.41 24.94
CA LEU A 83 7.03 -7.22 25.61
C LEU A 83 6.12 -8.43 25.35
N PRO A 84 5.64 -9.14 26.38
CA PRO A 84 4.93 -10.41 26.23
C PRO A 84 3.56 -10.28 25.54
N GLU A 85 2.93 -9.12 25.64
CA GLU A 85 1.65 -8.82 25.00
C GLU A 85 1.76 -8.59 23.50
N VAL A 86 2.93 -8.25 22.98
CA VAL A 86 3.13 -7.98 21.55
C VAL A 86 2.97 -9.28 20.76
N GLY A 87 1.98 -9.29 19.89
CA GLY A 87 1.72 -10.39 18.97
C GLY A 87 2.20 -10.12 17.56
N MET A 88 2.08 -8.86 17.11
CA MET A 88 2.45 -8.45 15.77
C MET A 88 2.74 -6.94 15.76
N ILE A 89 3.72 -6.52 14.97
CA ILE A 89 4.02 -5.10 14.73
C ILE A 89 4.07 -4.82 13.24
N GLY A 90 3.75 -3.58 12.86
CA GLY A 90 3.80 -3.10 11.47
C GLY A 90 3.98 -1.60 11.41
N VAL A 91 3.97 -1.01 10.21
CA VAL A 91 4.10 0.43 9.98
C VAL A 91 2.80 1.08 9.52
N ALA A 92 1.81 0.29 9.19
CA ALA A 92 0.49 0.76 8.76
C ALA A 92 -0.61 -0.16 9.30
N GLY A 93 -1.74 0.43 9.68
CA GLY A 93 -2.86 -0.33 10.20
C GLY A 93 -4.06 0.54 10.50
N SER A 94 -5.03 -0.06 11.21
CA SER A 94 -6.24 0.63 11.64
C SER A 94 -6.69 0.16 13.01
N HIS A 95 -7.26 1.07 13.78
CA HIS A 95 -7.92 0.75 15.05
C HIS A 95 -9.15 -0.16 14.88
N ILE A 96 -9.66 -0.31 13.67
CA ILE A 96 -10.87 -1.07 13.40
C ILE A 96 -10.68 -2.09 12.27
N ILE A 97 -11.40 -3.24 12.40
CA ILE A 97 -11.78 -4.09 11.28
C ILE A 97 -13.30 -4.00 11.19
N PRO A 98 -13.87 -3.41 10.14
CA PRO A 98 -15.31 -3.19 10.05
C PRO A 98 -16.08 -4.49 9.80
N ALA A 99 -17.39 -4.48 10.06
CA ALA A 99 -18.28 -5.59 9.74
C ALA A 99 -18.70 -5.64 8.26
N ALA A 100 -18.41 -4.59 7.49
CA ALA A 100 -18.65 -4.50 6.05
C ALA A 100 -17.69 -3.45 5.44
N GLY A 101 -17.43 -3.55 4.14
CA GLY A 101 -16.43 -2.72 3.47
C GLY A 101 -15.00 -3.17 3.80
N ASP A 102 -14.01 -2.37 3.43
CA ASP A 102 -12.61 -2.62 3.78
C ASP A 102 -12.06 -1.47 4.61
N TRP A 103 -11.27 -1.76 5.62
CA TRP A 103 -10.74 -0.77 6.55
C TRP A 103 -9.89 0.32 5.86
N ARG A 104 -9.32 0.02 4.69
CA ARG A 104 -8.49 0.95 3.88
C ARG A 104 -9.34 1.98 3.14
N VAL A 105 -10.65 1.75 2.99
CA VAL A 105 -11.54 2.61 2.22
C VAL A 105 -12.60 3.24 3.13
N GLY A 106 -12.60 4.56 3.22
CA GLY A 106 -13.60 5.35 3.95
C GLY A 106 -13.40 5.45 5.46
N PHE A 107 -12.53 4.67 6.07
CA PHE A 107 -12.30 4.64 7.52
C PHE A 107 -11.05 5.44 7.96
N ILE A 108 -10.70 6.47 7.20
CA ILE A 108 -9.48 7.28 7.38
C ILE A 108 -9.24 7.75 8.84
N PRO A 109 -10.25 8.19 9.63
CA PRO A 109 -10.03 8.62 11.01
C PRO A 109 -9.45 7.55 11.94
N TYR A 110 -9.58 6.28 11.56
CA TYR A 110 -9.11 5.13 12.34
C TYR A 110 -7.74 4.62 11.89
N HIS A 111 -7.18 5.17 10.81
CA HIS A 111 -5.89 4.73 10.30
C HIS A 111 -4.74 5.22 11.18
N VAL A 112 -3.77 4.33 11.38
CA VAL A 112 -2.48 4.61 12.03
C VAL A 112 -1.40 4.24 11.02
N LEU A 113 -0.67 5.25 10.53
CA LEU A 113 0.29 5.08 9.44
C LEU A 113 1.64 5.69 9.82
N HIS A 114 2.72 4.96 9.58
CA HIS A 114 4.09 5.42 9.75
C HIS A 114 4.99 4.92 8.61
N PHE A 115 4.72 5.36 7.39
CA PHE A 115 5.53 5.06 6.20
C PHE A 115 5.36 6.16 5.15
N VAL A 116 6.28 6.22 4.20
CA VAL A 116 6.19 7.12 3.04
C VAL A 116 5.63 6.34 1.86
N GLN A 117 4.47 6.72 1.36
CA GLN A 117 3.93 6.17 0.12
C GLN A 117 4.45 6.97 -1.06
N ARG A 118 5.20 6.34 -1.95
CA ARG A 118 5.67 6.97 -3.19
C ARG A 118 5.14 6.24 -4.41
N ASN A 119 4.90 7.03 -5.43
CA ASN A 119 4.66 6.53 -6.75
C ASN A 119 5.65 7.20 -7.73
N HIS A 120 6.61 6.43 -8.20
CA HIS A 120 7.66 6.91 -9.10
C HIS A 120 7.31 6.81 -10.58
N SER A 121 6.21 6.14 -10.92
CA SER A 121 5.82 5.98 -12.32
C SER A 121 4.81 7.03 -12.73
N LEU A 122 5.25 8.03 -13.47
CA LEU A 122 4.38 9.01 -14.10
C LEU A 122 3.44 8.42 -15.16
N MET A 123 3.72 7.20 -15.61
CA MET A 123 2.91 6.46 -16.57
C MET A 123 1.95 5.48 -15.91
N GLN A 124 2.09 5.22 -14.64
CA GLN A 124 1.04 4.69 -13.80
C GLN A 124 0.18 5.88 -13.39
N TYR A 125 -1.05 5.85 -13.77
CA TYR A 125 -2.03 6.90 -13.53
C TYR A 125 -2.44 7.03 -12.06
N ASP A 126 -1.57 6.64 -11.16
CA ASP A 126 -1.78 6.80 -9.75
C ASP A 126 -1.54 8.24 -9.35
N SER A 127 -2.58 8.89 -8.96
CA SER A 127 -2.58 10.26 -8.45
C SER A 127 -1.92 10.42 -7.08
N TYR A 128 -1.17 9.39 -6.63
CA TYR A 128 -0.60 9.38 -5.31
C TYR A 128 0.69 10.15 -5.27
N PHE A 129 0.60 11.14 -4.46
CA PHE A 129 1.68 11.95 -3.95
C PHE A 129 2.45 11.15 -2.90
N ALA A 130 3.70 11.51 -2.68
CA ALA A 130 4.36 11.16 -1.45
C ALA A 130 3.50 11.73 -0.29
N GLU A 131 2.70 10.89 0.33
CA GLU A 131 2.10 11.19 1.60
C GLU A 131 3.13 10.76 2.64
N GLU A 132 3.67 11.76 3.35
CA GLU A 132 4.37 11.46 4.59
C GLU A 132 3.36 10.82 5.53
N ALA A 133 3.67 9.62 5.97
CA ALA A 133 2.87 8.93 6.95
C ALA A 133 2.74 9.80 8.19
N ARG A 134 1.56 9.87 8.74
CA ARG A 134 1.36 10.51 10.03
C ARG A 134 2.07 9.68 11.08
N LEU A 135 2.90 10.35 11.87
CA LEU A 135 3.52 9.76 13.03
C LEU A 135 2.44 9.22 13.98
N CYS A 136 2.70 8.07 14.57
CA CYS A 136 1.92 7.59 15.69
C CYS A 136 1.92 8.67 16.78
N VAL A 137 0.76 8.97 17.32
CA VAL A 137 0.57 10.18 18.15
C VAL A 137 1.03 9.97 19.59
N ASP A 138 1.07 8.72 20.06
CA ASP A 138 1.19 8.42 21.49
C ASP A 138 2.45 7.62 21.88
N GLY A 139 3.52 7.75 21.13
CA GLY A 139 4.79 7.07 21.40
C GLY A 139 5.11 5.94 20.42
N LEU A 140 6.08 5.07 20.79
CA LEU A 140 6.66 4.06 19.90
C LEU A 140 5.70 2.93 19.48
N LEU A 141 4.59 2.75 20.20
CA LEU A 141 3.63 1.66 19.99
C LEU A 141 2.19 2.20 20.03
N THR A 142 1.50 2.16 18.90
CA THR A 142 0.06 2.47 18.84
C THR A 142 -0.73 1.19 18.58
N GLU A 143 -1.58 0.78 19.55
CA GLU A 143 -2.39 -0.43 19.43
C GLU A 143 -3.43 -0.30 18.32
N VAL A 144 -3.51 -1.33 17.46
CA VAL A 144 -4.43 -1.40 16.31
C VAL A 144 -5.14 -2.75 16.25
N ALA A 145 -6.22 -2.82 15.46
CA ALA A 145 -6.95 -4.06 15.22
C ALA A 145 -6.38 -4.86 14.03
N VAL A 146 -5.75 -4.17 13.09
CA VAL A 146 -5.23 -4.74 11.84
C VAL A 146 -3.97 -4.03 11.42
N LEU A 147 -3.07 -4.78 10.78
CA LEU A 147 -1.87 -4.27 10.13
C LEU A 147 -1.93 -4.51 8.63
N ASP A 148 -1.32 -3.61 7.87
CA ASP A 148 -1.18 -3.69 6.41
C ASP A 148 -0.02 -4.59 6.01
N GLY A 149 -0.19 -5.27 4.89
CA GLY A 149 0.76 -6.23 4.36
C GLY A 149 2.08 -5.66 3.83
N VAL A 150 2.21 -4.34 3.73
CA VAL A 150 3.44 -3.70 3.21
C VAL A 150 4.68 -4.13 3.99
N TRP A 151 4.54 -4.20 5.31
CA TRP A 151 5.58 -4.66 6.23
C TRP A 151 4.99 -4.97 7.60
N PHE A 152 5.25 -6.18 8.11
CA PHE A 152 4.90 -6.56 9.47
C PHE A 152 5.79 -7.68 9.99
N CYS A 153 5.95 -7.75 11.31
CA CYS A 153 6.71 -8.78 11.99
C CYS A 153 5.88 -9.45 13.08
N LEU A 154 6.13 -10.76 13.32
CA LEU A 154 5.54 -11.52 14.41
C LEU A 154 6.45 -12.69 14.83
N PRO A 155 6.28 -13.22 16.07
CA PRO A 155 7.12 -14.30 16.56
C PRO A 155 6.85 -15.62 15.85
N LYS A 156 7.90 -16.33 15.42
CA LYS A 156 7.83 -17.65 14.80
C LYS A 156 7.07 -18.67 15.64
N ARG A 157 7.16 -18.57 16.99
CA ARG A 157 6.44 -19.48 17.90
C ARG A 157 4.92 -19.50 17.70
N LEU A 158 4.31 -18.45 17.14
CA LEU A 158 2.88 -18.44 16.83
C LEU A 158 2.54 -19.39 15.67
N PHE A 159 3.44 -19.54 14.71
CA PHE A 159 3.32 -20.51 13.62
C PHE A 159 3.67 -21.92 14.09
N ASP A 160 4.76 -22.08 14.85
CA ASP A 160 5.21 -23.39 15.34
C ASP A 160 4.18 -24.06 16.26
N SER A 161 3.43 -23.27 17.02
CA SER A 161 2.32 -23.75 17.87
C SER A 161 1.05 -24.09 17.08
N GLY A 162 1.00 -23.75 15.79
CA GLY A 162 -0.22 -23.85 14.97
C GLY A 162 -1.31 -22.82 15.32
N THR A 163 -0.98 -21.82 16.15
CA THR A 163 -1.95 -20.80 16.59
C THR A 163 -2.31 -19.85 15.45
N VAL A 164 -1.34 -19.50 14.61
CA VAL A 164 -1.55 -18.69 13.41
C VAL A 164 -0.95 -19.39 12.19
N ARG A 165 -1.56 -19.16 11.04
CA ARG A 165 -1.10 -19.65 9.75
C ARG A 165 -1.69 -18.77 8.65
N PHE A 166 -0.93 -18.50 7.59
CA PHE A 166 -1.55 -17.93 6.38
C PHE A 166 -2.51 -18.96 5.79
N ASP A 167 -3.77 -18.56 5.65
CA ASP A 167 -4.84 -19.47 5.20
C ASP A 167 -4.83 -19.62 3.67
N ASP A 168 -3.92 -20.43 3.16
CA ASP A 168 -3.73 -20.71 1.73
C ASP A 168 -4.84 -21.57 1.10
N ARG A 169 -5.80 -22.03 1.90
CA ARG A 169 -6.98 -22.77 1.40
C ARG A 169 -8.11 -21.83 1.03
N ASN A 170 -8.33 -20.80 1.83
CA ASN A 170 -9.43 -19.86 1.62
C ASN A 170 -8.96 -18.61 0.86
N PHE A 171 -7.71 -18.16 1.03
CA PHE A 171 -7.14 -16.99 0.34
C PHE A 171 -6.14 -17.42 -0.72
N THR A 172 -6.65 -17.56 -1.95
CA THR A 172 -5.88 -18.06 -3.11
C THR A 172 -5.35 -16.93 -4.00
N SER A 173 -5.57 -15.66 -3.62
CA SER A 173 -5.08 -14.47 -4.30
C SER A 173 -3.96 -13.76 -3.52
N PHE A 174 -3.69 -12.51 -3.84
CA PHE A 174 -2.72 -11.65 -3.16
C PHE A 174 -3.36 -10.68 -2.15
N HIS A 175 -4.63 -10.91 -1.77
CA HIS A 175 -5.42 -9.98 -0.98
C HIS A 175 -5.85 -10.57 0.36
N ILE A 176 -6.09 -9.68 1.34
CA ILE A 176 -6.71 -9.96 2.66
C ILE A 176 -5.90 -10.90 3.57
N TYR A 177 -4.74 -11.39 3.14
CA TYR A 177 -3.85 -12.23 3.95
C TYR A 177 -3.38 -11.54 5.23
N ASP A 178 -3.15 -10.25 5.15
CA ASP A 178 -2.73 -9.35 6.23
C ASP A 178 -3.87 -9.11 7.24
N THR A 179 -5.08 -8.87 6.75
CA THR A 179 -6.27 -8.71 7.57
C THR A 179 -6.63 -10.03 8.27
N ASP A 180 -6.50 -11.15 7.56
CA ASP A 180 -6.79 -12.48 8.14
C ASP A 180 -5.78 -12.89 9.22
N ILE A 181 -4.47 -12.71 8.97
CA ILE A 181 -3.45 -13.02 9.99
C ILE A 181 -3.55 -12.09 11.20
N SER A 182 -3.90 -10.81 10.99
CA SER A 182 -4.17 -9.87 12.07
C SER A 182 -5.32 -10.36 12.96
N MET A 183 -6.44 -10.80 12.37
CA MET A 183 -7.55 -11.39 13.11
C MET A 183 -7.14 -12.62 13.91
N GLN A 184 -6.35 -13.52 13.33
CA GLN A 184 -5.85 -14.71 14.04
C GLN A 184 -5.02 -14.31 15.27
N VAL A 185 -4.11 -13.34 15.14
CA VAL A 185 -3.30 -12.85 16.26
C VAL A 185 -4.17 -12.21 17.33
N VAL A 186 -5.15 -11.36 16.95
CA VAL A 186 -6.12 -10.76 17.89
C VAL A 186 -6.87 -11.83 18.68
N GLN A 187 -7.27 -12.95 18.05
CA GLN A 187 -7.97 -14.05 18.73
C GLN A 187 -7.10 -14.79 19.77
N THR A 188 -5.78 -14.63 19.73
CA THR A 188 -4.87 -15.17 20.75
C THR A 188 -4.86 -14.34 22.04
N GLY A 189 -5.53 -13.19 22.06
CA GLY A 189 -5.46 -12.20 23.15
C GLY A 189 -4.20 -11.33 23.11
N ARG A 190 -3.34 -11.48 22.10
CA ARG A 190 -2.17 -10.62 21.90
C ARG A 190 -2.55 -9.35 21.16
N LYS A 191 -1.69 -8.35 21.29
CA LYS A 191 -1.90 -7.02 20.71
C LYS A 191 -1.12 -6.84 19.43
N LEU A 192 -1.68 -6.04 18.54
CA LEU A 192 -1.04 -5.56 17.31
C LEU A 192 -0.68 -4.09 17.49
N TYR A 193 0.49 -3.70 16.97
CA TYR A 193 0.94 -2.32 17.10
C TYR A 193 1.51 -1.78 15.78
N VAL A 194 1.16 -0.54 15.46
CA VAL A 194 1.97 0.27 14.55
C VAL A 194 3.11 0.88 15.36
N VAL A 195 4.33 0.75 14.84
CA VAL A 195 5.56 1.29 15.45
C VAL A 195 5.99 2.56 14.72
N ASP A 196 6.56 3.54 15.44
CA ASP A 196 7.03 4.81 14.87
C ASP A 196 8.56 4.93 14.80
N ASP A 197 9.26 3.86 15.17
CA ASP A 197 10.73 3.78 15.12
C ASP A 197 11.27 2.88 13.98
N VAL A 198 10.40 2.56 13.02
CA VAL A 198 10.75 1.94 11.74
C VAL A 198 10.08 2.71 10.62
N LEU A 199 10.82 3.64 10.01
CA LEU A 199 10.35 4.38 8.85
C LEU A 199 10.82 3.72 7.57
N LEU A 200 9.89 3.41 6.68
CA LEU A 200 10.16 2.90 5.35
C LEU A 200 9.36 3.67 4.28
N GLU A 201 9.81 3.54 3.05
CA GLU A 201 9.16 4.04 1.85
C GLU A 201 8.63 2.86 1.04
N HIS A 202 7.40 2.97 0.54
CA HIS A 202 6.75 1.98 -0.32
C HIS A 202 6.51 2.57 -1.72
N ASN A 203 6.91 1.85 -2.75
CA ASN A 203 7.01 2.39 -4.10
C ASN A 203 5.86 2.00 -5.04
N SER A 204 4.94 1.14 -4.63
CA SER A 204 3.77 0.79 -5.43
C SER A 204 2.47 1.01 -4.69
N LYS A 205 1.37 0.87 -5.41
CA LYS A 205 0.02 0.93 -4.88
C LYS A 205 -0.71 -0.37 -5.17
N GLY A 206 -1.41 -0.89 -4.17
CA GLY A 206 -2.35 -1.97 -4.36
C GLY A 206 -3.53 -1.56 -5.25
N VAL A 207 -4.06 -2.51 -6.02
CA VAL A 207 -5.24 -2.33 -6.86
C VAL A 207 -6.39 -3.16 -6.29
N PHE A 208 -7.54 -2.52 -6.09
CA PHE A 208 -8.78 -3.21 -5.76
C PHE A 208 -9.40 -3.79 -7.05
N ASN A 209 -9.59 -5.10 -7.08
CA ASN A 209 -10.12 -5.82 -8.24
C ASN A 209 -11.11 -6.92 -7.81
N GLU A 210 -11.61 -7.70 -8.76
CA GLU A 210 -12.56 -8.78 -8.48
C GLU A 210 -12.01 -9.79 -7.46
N SER A 211 -10.73 -10.18 -7.57
CA SER A 211 -10.13 -11.13 -6.61
C SER A 211 -9.99 -10.54 -5.20
N PHE A 212 -9.92 -9.22 -5.07
CA PHE A 212 -10.01 -8.53 -3.78
C PHE A 212 -11.41 -8.68 -3.16
N VAL A 213 -12.46 -8.49 -3.97
CA VAL A 213 -13.86 -8.65 -3.50
C VAL A 213 -14.14 -10.07 -3.04
N GLU A 214 -13.70 -11.06 -3.81
CA GLU A 214 -13.84 -12.48 -3.46
C GLU A 214 -13.13 -12.83 -2.16
N ALA A 215 -11.89 -12.34 -2.00
CA ALA A 215 -11.13 -12.53 -0.76
C ALA A 215 -11.78 -11.84 0.44
N LEU A 216 -12.34 -10.63 0.24
CA LEU A 216 -13.04 -9.90 1.28
C LEU A 216 -14.34 -10.60 1.70
N GLN A 217 -15.12 -11.12 0.76
CA GLN A 217 -16.31 -11.94 1.06
C GLN A 217 -15.95 -13.20 1.84
N THR A 218 -14.89 -13.89 1.42
CA THR A 218 -14.34 -15.06 2.13
C THR A 218 -13.94 -14.70 3.56
N PHE A 219 -13.34 -13.54 3.76
CA PHE A 219 -12.96 -13.03 5.09
C PHE A 219 -14.19 -12.82 5.97
N PHE A 220 -15.24 -12.16 5.47
CA PHE A 220 -16.46 -11.95 6.24
C PHE A 220 -17.17 -13.26 6.60
N GLN A 221 -17.18 -14.23 5.69
CA GLN A 221 -17.73 -15.57 5.99
C GLN A 221 -16.93 -16.28 7.07
N LYS A 222 -15.59 -16.26 6.97
CA LYS A 222 -14.69 -16.90 7.94
C LYS A 222 -14.82 -16.30 9.34
N TRP A 223 -15.02 -15.00 9.44
CA TRP A 223 -15.05 -14.26 10.69
C TRP A 223 -16.44 -13.79 11.09
N GLU A 224 -17.49 -14.42 10.56
CA GLU A 224 -18.88 -14.12 10.89
C GLU A 224 -19.10 -14.14 12.42
N GLY A 225 -19.82 -13.14 12.94
CA GLY A 225 -20.08 -13.00 14.38
C GLY A 225 -18.89 -12.54 15.24
N ARG A 226 -17.72 -12.31 14.61
CA ARG A 226 -16.51 -11.78 15.29
C ARG A 226 -16.20 -10.33 14.93
N LEU A 227 -16.91 -9.76 14.01
CA LEU A 227 -16.74 -8.40 13.51
C LEU A 227 -17.90 -7.49 14.00
N PRO A 228 -17.70 -6.17 14.16
CA PRO A 228 -16.45 -5.46 13.99
C PRO A 228 -15.45 -5.71 15.13
N VAL A 229 -14.15 -5.52 14.86
CA VAL A 229 -13.10 -5.51 15.90
C VAL A 229 -12.61 -4.08 16.08
N VAL A 230 -12.47 -3.65 17.31
CA VAL A 230 -11.91 -2.34 17.70
C VAL A 230 -10.79 -2.56 18.69
N ARG A 231 -9.65 -1.89 18.51
CA ARG A 231 -8.49 -1.91 19.42
C ARG A 231 -7.83 -0.55 19.50
N GLY A 232 -7.25 -0.27 20.66
CA GLY A 232 -6.44 0.92 20.89
C GLY A 232 -7.20 2.25 20.98
N MET A 233 -8.52 2.24 20.81
CA MET A 233 -9.37 3.42 21.00
C MET A 233 -10.81 3.02 21.34
N GLU A 234 -11.56 3.98 21.87
CA GLU A 234 -13.01 3.84 22.04
C GLU A 234 -13.72 4.32 20.76
N VAL A 235 -14.68 3.54 20.28
CA VAL A 235 -15.46 3.82 19.07
C VAL A 235 -16.94 3.57 19.34
N ASP A 236 -17.78 4.48 18.87
CA ASP A 236 -19.22 4.23 18.80
C ASP A 236 -19.50 3.15 17.74
N THR A 237 -19.76 1.93 18.20
CA THR A 237 -19.99 0.78 17.33
C THR A 237 -21.29 0.87 16.52
N GLU A 238 -22.29 1.64 16.99
CA GLU A 238 -23.50 1.90 16.22
C GLU A 238 -23.19 2.87 15.05
N GLN A 239 -22.41 3.93 15.32
CA GLN A 239 -21.96 4.82 14.27
C GLN A 239 -21.08 4.08 13.25
N LEU A 240 -20.15 3.24 13.73
CA LEU A 240 -19.30 2.41 12.86
C LEU A 240 -20.14 1.51 11.95
N SER A 241 -21.21 0.92 12.49
CA SER A 241 -22.13 0.06 11.72
C SER A 241 -22.93 0.85 10.68
N ARG A 242 -23.38 2.07 11.02
CA ARG A 242 -24.05 2.97 10.05
C ARG A 242 -23.11 3.38 8.94
N ASP A 243 -21.87 3.72 9.28
CA ASP A 243 -20.85 4.13 8.31
C ASP A 243 -20.40 2.96 7.43
N ALA A 244 -20.41 1.73 7.91
CA ALA A 244 -19.97 0.55 7.17
C ALA A 244 -20.71 0.37 5.84
N LYS A 245 -22.02 0.67 5.80
CA LYS A 245 -22.80 0.62 4.54
C LYS A 245 -22.28 1.65 3.53
N ARG A 246 -22.10 2.91 3.98
CA ARG A 246 -21.57 3.98 3.12
C ARG A 246 -20.21 3.62 2.58
N HIS A 247 -19.33 3.09 3.43
CA HIS A 247 -17.97 2.71 3.03
C HIS A 247 -17.94 1.47 2.11
N SER A 248 -18.96 0.60 2.18
CA SER A 248 -19.13 -0.46 1.19
C SER A 248 -19.46 0.09 -0.19
N ASP A 249 -20.28 1.15 -0.27
CA ASP A 249 -20.60 1.82 -1.52
C ASP A 249 -19.36 2.53 -2.08
N GLU A 250 -18.58 3.23 -1.22
CA GLU A 250 -17.30 3.84 -1.58
C GLU A 250 -16.27 2.81 -2.09
N LEU A 251 -16.23 1.62 -1.49
CA LEU A 251 -15.38 0.52 -1.95
C LEU A 251 -15.80 0.03 -3.34
N ALA A 252 -17.11 -0.09 -3.59
CA ALA A 252 -17.62 -0.51 -4.90
C ALA A 252 -17.26 0.52 -5.99
N GLU A 253 -17.39 1.81 -5.70
CA GLU A 253 -16.95 2.88 -6.59
C GLU A 253 -15.42 2.83 -6.84
N ARG A 254 -14.65 2.57 -5.80
CA ARG A 254 -13.20 2.44 -5.89
C ARG A 254 -12.78 1.28 -6.78
N ILE A 255 -13.41 0.12 -6.63
CA ILE A 255 -13.14 -1.08 -7.44
C ILE A 255 -13.46 -0.81 -8.92
N SER A 256 -14.59 -0.17 -9.19
CA SER A 256 -14.97 0.22 -10.56
C SER A 256 -13.95 1.20 -11.15
N SER A 257 -13.51 2.20 -10.39
CA SER A 257 -12.49 3.16 -10.81
C SER A 257 -11.13 2.51 -11.07
N ASP A 258 -10.71 1.59 -10.21
CA ASP A 258 -9.43 0.88 -10.38
C ASP A 258 -9.49 -0.09 -11.58
N HIS A 259 -10.64 -0.73 -11.85
CA HIS A 259 -10.85 -1.54 -13.04
C HIS A 259 -10.73 -0.71 -14.33
N ASP A 260 -11.40 0.44 -14.39
CA ASP A 260 -11.32 1.36 -15.51
C ASP A 260 -9.90 1.89 -15.69
N MET A 261 -9.19 2.18 -14.60
CA MET A 261 -7.80 2.62 -14.63
C MET A 261 -6.87 1.56 -15.23
N VAL A 262 -6.99 0.30 -14.81
CA VAL A 262 -6.22 -0.82 -15.38
C VAL A 262 -6.51 -0.98 -16.87
N THR A 263 -7.76 -0.85 -17.27
CA THR A 263 -8.18 -0.91 -18.68
C THR A 263 -7.53 0.21 -19.49
N VAL A 264 -7.57 1.44 -18.99
CA VAL A 264 -6.92 2.61 -19.63
C VAL A 264 -5.42 2.42 -19.75
N ILE A 265 -4.75 1.94 -18.68
CA ILE A 265 -3.30 1.68 -18.71
C ILE A 265 -2.96 0.62 -19.77
N ASN A 266 -3.70 -0.48 -19.79
CA ASN A 266 -3.44 -1.56 -20.76
C ASN A 266 -3.73 -1.13 -22.20
N TYR A 267 -4.75 -0.33 -22.41
CA TYR A 267 -5.03 0.29 -23.71
C TYR A 267 -3.83 1.09 -24.21
N TRP A 268 -3.30 2.00 -23.38
CA TRP A 268 -2.17 2.83 -23.75
C TRP A 268 -0.86 2.07 -23.90
N LYS A 269 -0.64 1.00 -23.12
CA LYS A 269 0.51 0.11 -23.31
C LYS A 269 0.48 -0.54 -24.70
N GLN A 270 -0.68 -0.99 -25.17
CA GLN A 270 -0.83 -1.57 -26.51
C GLN A 270 -0.60 -0.54 -27.62
N VAL A 271 -1.21 0.65 -27.53
CA VAL A 271 -1.01 1.74 -28.47
C VAL A 271 0.45 2.15 -28.56
N ASN A 272 1.14 2.27 -27.43
CA ASN A 272 2.54 2.66 -27.39
C ASN A 272 3.49 1.58 -27.94
N ALA A 273 3.10 0.31 -27.85
CA ALA A 273 3.81 -0.79 -28.50
C ALA A 273 3.54 -0.91 -30.01
N GLY A 274 2.72 -0.02 -30.58
CA GLY A 274 2.33 -0.05 -31.99
C GLY A 274 1.24 -1.07 -32.32
N ASN A 275 0.60 -1.64 -31.31
CA ASN A 275 -0.51 -2.58 -31.46
C ASN A 275 -1.85 -1.83 -31.53
N THR A 276 -2.81 -2.42 -32.23
CA THR A 276 -4.19 -1.92 -32.22
C THR A 276 -4.92 -2.54 -31.02
N PRO A 277 -5.43 -1.73 -30.07
CA PRO A 277 -6.23 -2.27 -28.97
C PRO A 277 -7.46 -3.00 -29.45
N ALA A 278 -7.84 -4.06 -28.75
CA ALA A 278 -8.98 -4.93 -29.14
C ALA A 278 -10.33 -4.19 -29.09
N ALA A 279 -10.46 -3.17 -28.23
CA ALA A 279 -11.65 -2.35 -28.14
C ALA A 279 -11.29 -0.87 -27.87
N PRO A 280 -12.09 0.09 -28.34
CA PRO A 280 -11.93 1.49 -27.99
C PRO A 280 -12.30 1.72 -26.50
N LEU A 281 -11.73 2.75 -25.89
CA LEU A 281 -12.13 3.17 -24.56
C LEU A 281 -13.59 3.67 -24.55
N THR A 282 -14.33 3.32 -23.51
CA THR A 282 -15.66 3.90 -23.24
C THR A 282 -15.54 5.39 -22.92
N GLN A 283 -16.67 6.10 -22.90
CA GLN A 283 -16.67 7.53 -22.56
C GLN A 283 -16.11 7.78 -21.17
N SER A 284 -16.51 7.01 -20.15
CA SER A 284 -15.98 7.13 -18.78
C SER A 284 -14.47 6.85 -18.71
N GLN A 285 -13.97 5.87 -19.44
CA GLN A 285 -12.54 5.57 -19.54
C GLN A 285 -11.76 6.66 -20.28
N GLN A 286 -12.35 7.31 -21.28
CA GLN A 286 -11.74 8.47 -21.96
C GLN A 286 -11.65 9.71 -21.04
N GLU A 287 -12.69 9.95 -20.24
CA GLU A 287 -12.69 11.01 -19.22
C GLU A 287 -11.65 10.73 -18.14
N LEU A 288 -11.58 9.49 -17.65
CA LEU A 288 -10.55 9.05 -16.72
C LEU A 288 -9.14 9.21 -17.29
N SER A 289 -8.93 8.81 -18.54
CA SER A 289 -7.64 8.99 -19.24
C SER A 289 -7.24 10.46 -19.31
N SER A 290 -8.17 11.35 -19.65
CA SER A 290 -7.93 12.79 -19.71
C SER A 290 -7.65 13.39 -18.34
N PHE A 291 -8.36 12.96 -17.31
CA PHE A 291 -8.18 13.40 -15.94
C PHE A 291 -6.82 12.95 -15.38
N THR A 292 -6.40 11.72 -15.67
CA THR A 292 -5.10 11.19 -15.23
C THR A 292 -3.94 11.88 -15.93
N GLU A 293 -4.05 12.23 -17.22
CA GLU A 293 -3.07 13.09 -17.90
C GLU A 293 -2.97 14.47 -17.22
N PHE A 294 -4.11 15.04 -16.84
CA PHE A 294 -4.13 16.31 -16.11
C PHE A 294 -3.44 16.22 -14.75
N LEU A 295 -3.73 15.18 -13.97
CA LEU A 295 -3.09 14.94 -12.67
C LEU A 295 -1.58 14.72 -12.82
N PHE A 296 -1.16 13.95 -13.82
CA PHE A 296 0.23 13.77 -14.15
C PHE A 296 0.94 15.11 -14.37
N MET A 297 0.40 15.99 -15.22
CA MET A 297 0.99 17.30 -15.51
C MET A 297 1.02 18.21 -14.28
N LYS A 298 -0.04 18.16 -13.47
CA LYS A 298 -0.12 18.90 -12.21
C LYS A 298 0.96 18.45 -11.23
N ASN A 299 1.18 17.16 -11.10
CA ASN A 299 2.17 16.60 -10.20
C ASN A 299 3.59 16.90 -10.66
N LEU A 300 3.86 16.74 -11.94
CA LEU A 300 5.15 17.09 -12.53
C LEU A 300 5.54 18.53 -12.21
N VAL A 301 4.58 19.48 -12.30
CA VAL A 301 4.84 20.88 -11.97
C VAL A 301 4.98 21.10 -10.46
N LYS A 302 4.26 20.35 -9.64
CA LYS A 302 4.26 20.50 -8.17
C LYS A 302 5.56 19.97 -7.55
N TYR A 303 5.98 18.76 -7.94
CA TYR A 303 7.14 18.07 -7.33
C TYR A 303 8.46 18.42 -7.98
N TYR A 304 8.44 18.91 -9.20
CA TYR A 304 9.62 19.41 -9.90
C TYR A 304 9.44 20.90 -10.21
N PRO A 305 9.53 21.77 -9.17
CA PRO A 305 9.36 23.22 -9.35
C PRO A 305 10.44 23.80 -10.24
N ASP A 306 11.65 23.19 -10.27
CA ASP A 306 12.67 23.53 -11.25
C ASP A 306 12.23 23.08 -12.66
N LYS A 307 12.23 24.06 -13.56
CA LYS A 307 11.78 23.87 -14.95
C LYS A 307 12.64 22.88 -15.71
N GLN A 308 13.94 22.85 -15.42
CA GLN A 308 14.90 21.97 -16.10
C GLN A 308 14.75 20.54 -15.60
N ALA A 309 14.62 20.32 -14.30
CA ALA A 309 14.39 19.01 -13.70
C ALA A 309 13.06 18.39 -14.14
N SER A 310 11.95 19.17 -14.13
CA SER A 310 10.64 18.68 -14.59
C SER A 310 10.65 18.30 -16.07
N ARG A 311 11.36 19.06 -16.91
CA ARG A 311 11.52 18.77 -18.34
C ARG A 311 12.37 17.52 -18.56
N ALA A 312 13.47 17.37 -17.82
CA ALA A 312 14.34 16.20 -17.92
C ALA A 312 13.59 14.92 -17.54
N TYR A 313 12.82 14.97 -16.47
CA TYR A 313 11.99 13.86 -16.05
C TYR A 313 10.90 13.52 -17.08
N LEU A 314 10.18 14.52 -17.58
CA LEU A 314 9.20 14.33 -18.65
C LEU A 314 9.84 13.70 -19.90
N MET A 315 10.99 14.18 -20.32
CA MET A 315 11.69 13.65 -21.51
C MET A 315 12.13 12.18 -21.32
N LYS A 316 12.53 11.79 -20.10
CA LYS A 316 12.87 10.41 -19.75
C LYS A 316 11.66 9.49 -19.92
N GLU A 317 10.48 9.91 -19.43
CA GLU A 317 9.25 9.12 -19.54
C GLU A 317 8.70 9.10 -20.98
N LEU A 318 8.83 10.20 -21.72
CA LEU A 318 8.38 10.27 -23.11
C LEU A 318 9.14 9.35 -24.06
N HIS A 319 10.34 8.87 -23.69
CA HIS A 319 11.11 7.93 -24.53
C HIS A 319 10.34 6.65 -24.88
N ARG A 320 9.39 6.28 -24.04
CA ARG A 320 8.58 5.06 -24.18
C ARG A 320 7.34 5.25 -25.06
N LEU A 321 7.09 6.46 -25.55
CA LEU A 321 5.87 6.81 -26.28
C LEU A 321 6.12 7.02 -27.77
N SER A 322 5.07 6.86 -28.59
CA SER A 322 5.10 7.24 -30.01
C SER A 322 5.37 8.73 -30.19
N LEU A 323 5.89 9.14 -31.35
CA LEU A 323 6.27 10.53 -31.63
C LEU A 323 5.07 11.48 -31.50
N SER A 324 3.90 11.09 -31.98
CA SER A 324 2.67 11.88 -31.90
C SER A 324 2.23 12.13 -30.46
N HIS A 325 2.28 11.11 -29.60
CA HIS A 325 2.00 11.24 -28.18
C HIS A 325 3.02 12.13 -27.45
N ARG A 326 4.31 12.01 -27.79
CA ARG A 326 5.35 12.88 -27.23
C ARG A 326 5.06 14.35 -27.51
N CYS A 327 4.70 14.69 -28.74
CA CYS A 327 4.37 16.04 -29.13
C CYS A 327 3.13 16.56 -28.38
N LEU A 328 2.08 15.75 -28.26
CA LEU A 328 0.87 16.10 -27.54
C LEU A 328 1.13 16.36 -26.05
N LEU A 329 1.87 15.49 -25.38
CA LEU A 329 2.17 15.64 -23.95
C LEU A 329 3.12 16.81 -23.68
N LEU A 330 4.09 17.07 -24.54
CA LEU A 330 4.95 18.27 -24.45
C LEU A 330 4.12 19.56 -24.60
N TRP A 331 3.16 19.58 -25.53
CA TRP A 331 2.26 20.72 -25.71
C TRP A 331 1.34 20.92 -24.48
N LYS A 332 0.74 19.84 -23.94
CA LYS A 332 -0.06 19.87 -22.72
C LYS A 332 0.79 20.33 -21.52
N TYR A 333 2.02 19.87 -21.38
CA TYR A 333 2.93 20.33 -20.34
C TYR A 333 3.23 21.82 -20.44
N PHE A 334 3.49 22.31 -21.65
CA PHE A 334 3.69 23.74 -21.88
C PHE A 334 2.45 24.57 -21.50
N LEU A 335 1.27 24.16 -21.97
CA LEU A 335 0.02 24.82 -21.63
C LEU A 335 -0.22 24.82 -20.12
N TYR A 336 0.02 23.69 -19.47
CA TYR A 336 -0.19 23.61 -18.03
C TYR A 336 0.77 24.51 -17.25
N ARG A 337 2.04 24.58 -17.65
CA ARG A 337 3.03 25.49 -17.06
C ARG A 337 2.64 26.95 -17.21
N VAL A 338 2.09 27.32 -18.36
CA VAL A 338 1.74 28.72 -18.68
C VAL A 338 0.39 29.12 -18.06
N LEU A 339 -0.62 28.23 -18.13
CA LEU A 339 -1.99 28.56 -17.75
C LEU A 339 -2.32 28.26 -16.29
N CYS A 340 -1.70 27.25 -15.69
CA CYS A 340 -2.05 26.79 -14.34
C CYS A 340 -1.20 27.39 -13.22
N LEU A 341 -0.05 27.99 -13.50
CA LEU A 341 0.76 28.68 -12.48
C LEU A 341 0.02 29.82 -11.77
N PRO A 342 -0.82 30.65 -12.41
CA PRO A 342 -1.58 31.70 -11.76
C PRO A 342 -2.76 31.17 -10.91
N PHE A 343 -3.28 29.97 -11.19
CA PHE A 343 -4.44 29.38 -10.49
C PHE A 343 -4.07 28.60 -9.24
N LYS A 344 -2.79 28.51 -8.89
CA LYS A 344 -2.27 27.72 -7.75
C LYS A 344 -2.92 28.08 -6.41
N GLN A 345 -3.39 29.31 -6.24
CA GLN A 345 -3.96 29.79 -4.97
C GLN A 345 -5.45 29.48 -4.79
N LYS A 346 -6.24 29.41 -5.86
CA LYS A 346 -7.70 29.20 -5.74
C LYS A 346 -8.11 27.72 -5.75
N SER A 347 -7.40 26.86 -6.49
CA SER A 347 -7.71 25.42 -6.54
C SER A 347 -7.22 24.64 -5.29
N MET A 348 -6.17 25.10 -4.63
CA MET A 348 -5.75 24.53 -3.34
C MET A 348 -6.81 24.71 -2.24
N ASN A 349 -7.56 25.82 -2.24
CA ASN A 349 -8.60 26.05 -1.24
C ASN A 349 -9.85 25.19 -1.45
N MET A 350 -10.12 24.69 -2.65
CA MET A 350 -11.26 23.80 -2.92
C MET A 350 -10.97 22.33 -2.60
N VAL A 351 -9.72 21.90 -2.74
CA VAL A 351 -9.29 20.52 -2.38
C VAL A 351 -9.07 20.39 -0.87
N ILE A 352 -8.67 21.48 -0.19
CA ILE A 352 -8.46 21.53 1.27
C ILE A 352 -9.79 21.64 2.03
N ALA A 353 -10.87 22.15 1.40
CA ALA A 353 -12.20 22.19 2.01
C ALA A 353 -12.85 20.80 2.22
N ASN A 354 -12.29 19.74 1.62
CA ASN A 354 -12.71 18.35 1.80
C ASN A 354 -11.73 17.53 2.65
N GLY A 355 -11.20 18.11 3.72
CA GLY A 355 -10.71 17.36 4.87
C GLY A 355 -9.22 17.01 4.92
N ASN A 356 -8.32 18.00 4.86
CA ASN A 356 -6.97 17.83 5.37
C ASN A 356 -6.56 18.99 6.29
N PRO A 357 -6.00 18.72 7.48
CA PRO A 357 -5.59 19.78 8.40
C PRO A 357 -4.35 20.53 7.89
N THR A 358 -4.36 21.82 8.11
CA THR A 358 -3.29 22.79 7.83
C THR A 358 -1.97 22.36 8.46
N PRO A 359 -0.82 22.42 7.74
CA PRO A 359 0.48 22.27 8.38
C PRO A 359 0.77 23.46 9.27
N ALA A 360 1.15 23.21 10.52
CA ALA A 360 1.62 24.22 11.46
C ALA A 360 2.86 24.91 10.89
N LYS A 361 2.87 26.24 10.95
CA LYS A 361 4.01 27.07 10.58
C LYS A 361 5.21 26.77 11.44
N ARG A 362 6.29 26.41 10.83
CA ARG A 362 7.63 26.92 11.11
C ARG A 362 8.36 27.15 9.81
#